data_2c17b79349bbabfa910e09e577cf6bd8
#
_entry.id   2c17b79349bbabfa910e09e577cf6bd8
#
_cell.length_a   1.000
_cell.length_b   1.000
_cell.length_c   1.000
_cell.angle_alpha   90.00
_cell.angle_beta   90.00
_cell.angle_gamma   90.00
#
_symmetry.space_group_name_H-M   'P 1'
#
loop_
_entity.id
_entity.type
_entity.pdbx_description
1 polymer ?
#
loop_
_entity_poly.entity_id
_entity_poly.type
_entity_poly.pdbx_seq_one_letter_code
_entity_poly.pdbx_strand_id
1 'polypeptide(L)'
;MDKLLAMKMFVATVDAQGFSAAARRLGLATSSVTRLVDALEASLGATLLNRSTRQVSLTEAGARYYQRARGIFEALDEADSSIADRGEEPVGVLRLSLPVEFGRRVIAPHLGPFLAQHPALELDIDLSDRLDDLLDGRYDLSIRLGDPSPNDELVCRRLGRFQRWLVASPAYLAGREPLQHPRELLDHACLRFRYGQKARPWRLTCGQDSLELDVSGPLRSANADMLRETALAGSGIALLADWLVREDVLAGRLQRVFPDWQASPGMANNSINALYMPNHRGSRRVNAFIDFCENLLIHGH
;
A
#
# COMPACT_ATOMS: atom_id res chain seq x y z
N MET A 1 -18.29 -6.78 -35.07
CA MET A 1 -17.66 -7.39 -33.86
C MET A 1 -17.99 -6.52 -32.67
N ASP A 2 -18.52 -7.09 -31.61
CA ASP A 2 -18.60 -6.38 -30.33
C ASP A 2 -17.17 -6.26 -29.77
N LYS A 3 -16.61 -5.05 -29.81
CA LYS A 3 -15.23 -4.78 -29.44
C LYS A 3 -15.01 -4.94 -27.95
N LEU A 4 -16.01 -4.55 -27.14
CA LEU A 4 -15.92 -4.65 -25.68
C LEU A 4 -15.89 -6.13 -25.24
N LEU A 5 -16.77 -6.94 -25.82
CA LEU A 5 -16.79 -8.39 -25.59
C LEU A 5 -15.47 -9.05 -26.03
N ALA A 6 -14.92 -8.67 -27.17
CA ALA A 6 -13.65 -9.21 -27.64
C ALA A 6 -12.47 -8.82 -26.75
N MET A 7 -12.45 -7.59 -26.25
CA MET A 7 -11.49 -7.12 -25.24
C MET A 7 -11.62 -7.92 -23.95
N LYS A 8 -12.85 -8.18 -23.46
CA LYS A 8 -13.10 -9.00 -22.28
C LYS A 8 -12.55 -10.41 -22.43
N MET A 9 -12.74 -11.03 -23.60
CA MET A 9 -12.19 -12.36 -23.90
C MET A 9 -10.65 -12.35 -23.90
N PHE A 10 -10.03 -11.31 -24.46
CA PHE A 10 -8.58 -11.16 -24.46
C PHE A 10 -8.03 -11.04 -23.03
N VAL A 11 -8.58 -10.13 -22.21
CA VAL A 11 -8.17 -9.95 -20.81
C VAL A 11 -8.33 -11.26 -20.03
N ALA A 12 -9.51 -11.91 -20.13
CA ALA A 12 -9.76 -13.18 -19.45
C ALA A 12 -8.79 -14.30 -19.87
N THR A 13 -8.36 -14.30 -21.14
CA THR A 13 -7.41 -15.30 -21.66
C THR A 13 -6.01 -15.08 -21.08
N VAL A 14 -5.60 -13.83 -20.91
CA VAL A 14 -4.32 -13.48 -20.25
C VAL A 14 -4.35 -13.85 -18.77
N ASP A 15 -5.39 -13.44 -18.05
CA ASP A 15 -5.55 -13.69 -16.61
C ASP A 15 -5.59 -15.19 -16.28
N ALA A 16 -6.27 -15.98 -17.14
CA ALA A 16 -6.36 -17.43 -17.00
C ALA A 16 -5.17 -18.19 -17.58
N GLN A 17 -4.18 -17.47 -18.17
CA GLN A 17 -3.01 -18.04 -18.84
C GLN A 17 -3.34 -19.05 -19.95
N GLY A 18 -4.55 -18.94 -20.55
CA GLY A 18 -4.95 -19.85 -21.63
C GLY A 18 -6.43 -19.77 -22.03
N PHE A 19 -6.70 -20.06 -23.31
CA PHE A 19 -8.04 -19.99 -23.90
C PHE A 19 -9.04 -20.95 -23.23
N SER A 20 -8.64 -22.20 -22.99
CA SER A 20 -9.53 -23.20 -22.38
C SER A 20 -9.85 -22.88 -20.91
N ALA A 21 -8.90 -22.31 -20.18
CA ALA A 21 -9.12 -21.89 -18.79
C ALA A 21 -10.05 -20.66 -18.74
N ALA A 22 -9.83 -19.67 -19.61
CA ALA A 22 -10.72 -18.52 -19.76
C ALA A 22 -12.15 -18.93 -20.15
N ALA A 23 -12.28 -19.84 -21.11
CA ALA A 23 -13.58 -20.33 -21.58
C ALA A 23 -14.37 -21.01 -20.44
N ARG A 24 -13.73 -21.87 -19.65
CA ARG A 24 -14.35 -22.50 -18.47
C ARG A 24 -14.81 -21.46 -17.43
N ARG A 25 -13.96 -20.47 -17.14
CA ARG A 25 -14.29 -19.38 -16.18
C ARG A 25 -15.47 -18.54 -16.63
N LEU A 26 -15.63 -18.34 -17.96
CA LEU A 26 -16.68 -17.53 -18.54
C LEU A 26 -17.95 -18.32 -18.93
N GLY A 27 -17.96 -19.63 -18.79
CA GLY A 27 -19.06 -20.48 -19.22
C GLY A 27 -19.26 -20.52 -20.75
N LEU A 28 -18.18 -20.34 -21.53
CA LEU A 28 -18.20 -20.24 -22.98
C LEU A 28 -17.44 -21.41 -23.63
N ALA A 29 -17.70 -21.64 -24.93
CA ALA A 29 -16.89 -22.57 -25.73
C ALA A 29 -15.51 -21.95 -26.03
N THR A 30 -14.45 -22.74 -25.97
CA THR A 30 -13.07 -22.28 -26.24
C THR A 30 -12.95 -21.68 -27.65
N SER A 31 -13.65 -22.27 -28.64
CA SER A 31 -13.68 -21.74 -30.01
C SER A 31 -14.30 -20.34 -30.13
N SER A 32 -15.28 -20.01 -29.28
CA SER A 32 -15.87 -18.67 -29.21
C SER A 32 -14.91 -17.64 -28.65
N VAL A 33 -14.22 -17.98 -27.58
CA VAL A 33 -13.18 -17.12 -26.97
C VAL A 33 -12.06 -16.87 -27.99
N THR A 34 -11.54 -17.94 -28.61
CA THR A 34 -10.47 -17.83 -29.61
C THR A 34 -10.91 -16.94 -30.80
N ARG A 35 -12.09 -17.16 -31.36
CA ARG A 35 -12.60 -16.36 -32.48
C ARG A 35 -12.74 -14.87 -32.16
N LEU A 36 -13.17 -14.54 -30.96
CA LEU A 36 -13.29 -13.14 -30.52
C LEU A 36 -11.95 -12.48 -30.34
N VAL A 37 -10.95 -13.18 -29.79
CA VAL A 37 -9.58 -12.67 -29.67
C VAL A 37 -8.94 -12.52 -31.06
N ASP A 38 -9.11 -13.48 -31.96
CA ASP A 38 -8.62 -13.39 -33.33
C ASP A 38 -9.22 -12.17 -34.07
N ALA A 39 -10.53 -11.95 -33.90
CA ALA A 39 -11.21 -10.80 -34.47
C ALA A 39 -10.73 -9.47 -33.89
N LEU A 40 -10.34 -9.44 -32.58
CA LEU A 40 -9.74 -8.28 -31.96
C LEU A 40 -8.35 -7.99 -32.54
N GLU A 41 -7.47 -9.00 -32.64
CA GLU A 41 -6.13 -8.87 -33.22
C GLU A 41 -6.21 -8.39 -34.67
N ALA A 42 -7.13 -8.97 -35.47
CA ALA A 42 -7.38 -8.56 -36.85
C ALA A 42 -7.84 -7.09 -36.92
N SER A 43 -8.75 -6.66 -36.02
CA SER A 43 -9.25 -5.27 -36.02
C SER A 43 -8.20 -4.24 -35.63
N LEU A 44 -7.20 -4.65 -34.84
CA LEU A 44 -6.09 -3.81 -34.41
C LEU A 44 -4.89 -3.86 -35.36
N GLY A 45 -4.87 -4.82 -36.29
CA GLY A 45 -3.73 -5.07 -37.17
C GLY A 45 -2.47 -5.49 -36.42
N ALA A 46 -2.61 -6.08 -35.27
CA ALA A 46 -1.50 -6.45 -34.38
C ALA A 46 -1.78 -7.76 -33.63
N THR A 47 -0.77 -8.62 -33.54
CA THR A 47 -0.80 -9.82 -32.70
C THR A 47 -0.56 -9.42 -31.25
N LEU A 48 -1.50 -9.78 -30.37
CA LEU A 48 -1.44 -9.47 -28.95
C LEU A 48 -0.92 -10.64 -28.12
N LEU A 49 -1.13 -11.88 -28.57
CA LEU A 49 -0.76 -13.11 -27.88
C LEU A 49 0.21 -13.97 -28.69
N ASN A 50 1.29 -14.41 -28.04
CA ASN A 50 2.12 -15.50 -28.50
C ASN A 50 1.42 -16.81 -28.13
N ARG A 51 1.08 -17.63 -29.12
CA ARG A 51 0.38 -18.90 -28.93
C ARG A 51 1.37 -20.05 -29.06
N SER A 52 1.68 -20.72 -27.99
CA SER A 52 2.37 -22.02 -28.01
C SER A 52 1.41 -23.10 -27.53
N THR A 53 1.70 -24.34 -27.86
CA THR A 53 0.89 -25.51 -27.41
C THR A 53 0.88 -25.69 -25.89
N ARG A 54 1.74 -24.99 -25.16
CA ARG A 54 1.90 -25.14 -23.71
C ARG A 54 1.52 -23.89 -22.91
N GLN A 55 1.57 -22.70 -23.51
CA GLN A 55 1.34 -21.45 -22.76
C GLN A 55 0.95 -20.31 -23.70
N VAL A 56 0.04 -19.44 -23.19
CA VAL A 56 -0.27 -18.15 -23.81
C VAL A 56 0.56 -17.08 -23.10
N SER A 57 1.30 -16.27 -23.87
CA SER A 57 2.05 -15.12 -23.35
C SER A 57 1.73 -13.87 -24.15
N LEU A 58 1.91 -12.71 -23.55
CA LEU A 58 1.71 -11.42 -24.19
C LEU A 58 2.87 -11.10 -25.17
N THR A 59 2.54 -10.49 -26.30
CA THR A 59 3.51 -9.73 -27.09
C THR A 59 3.74 -8.37 -26.43
N GLU A 60 4.71 -7.57 -26.90
CA GLU A 60 4.90 -6.20 -26.42
C GLU A 60 3.65 -5.33 -26.67
N ALA A 61 3.04 -5.45 -27.85
CA ALA A 61 1.77 -4.80 -28.18
C ALA A 61 0.65 -5.29 -27.29
N GLY A 62 0.61 -6.61 -27.02
CA GLY A 62 -0.35 -7.25 -26.13
C GLY A 62 -0.23 -6.74 -24.68
N ALA A 63 0.97 -6.57 -24.17
CA ALA A 63 1.18 -6.06 -22.82
C ALA A 63 0.65 -4.62 -22.67
N ARG A 64 0.96 -3.73 -23.62
CA ARG A 64 0.43 -2.35 -23.63
C ARG A 64 -1.09 -2.34 -23.77
N TYR A 65 -1.64 -3.18 -24.65
CA TYR A 65 -3.09 -3.25 -24.88
C TYR A 65 -3.83 -3.84 -23.67
N TYR A 66 -3.24 -4.86 -23.02
CA TYR A 66 -3.82 -5.47 -21.82
C TYR A 66 -3.99 -4.45 -20.69
N GLN A 67 -2.97 -3.65 -20.41
CA GLN A 67 -3.05 -2.59 -19.40
C GLN A 67 -4.17 -1.59 -19.72
N ARG A 68 -4.26 -1.14 -20.99
CA ARG A 68 -5.31 -0.19 -21.41
C ARG A 68 -6.70 -0.81 -21.36
N ALA A 69 -6.84 -2.08 -21.78
CA ALA A 69 -8.11 -2.80 -21.76
C ALA A 69 -8.63 -2.99 -20.33
N ARG A 70 -7.74 -3.30 -19.38
CA ARG A 70 -8.11 -3.37 -17.95
C ARG A 70 -8.65 -2.05 -17.44
N GLY A 71 -7.98 -0.95 -17.70
CA GLY A 71 -8.45 0.39 -17.29
C GLY A 71 -9.82 0.76 -17.88
N ILE A 72 -10.14 0.30 -19.10
CA ILE A 72 -11.48 0.50 -19.70
C ILE A 72 -12.55 -0.30 -18.94
N PHE A 73 -12.28 -1.56 -18.56
CA PHE A 73 -13.24 -2.35 -17.78
C PHE A 73 -13.41 -1.81 -16.37
N GLU A 74 -12.34 -1.36 -15.75
CA GLU A 74 -12.37 -0.70 -14.44
C GLU A 74 -13.22 0.58 -14.50
N ALA A 75 -13.07 1.40 -15.54
CA ALA A 75 -13.91 2.59 -15.75
C ALA A 75 -15.39 2.26 -16.03
N LEU A 76 -15.65 1.14 -16.72
CA LEU A 76 -17.02 0.67 -16.96
C LEU A 76 -17.67 0.18 -15.66
N ASP A 77 -16.97 -0.66 -14.91
CA ASP A 77 -17.41 -1.16 -13.60
C ASP A 77 -17.64 0.01 -12.63
N GLU A 78 -16.82 1.06 -12.72
CA GLU A 78 -16.98 2.29 -11.94
C GLU A 78 -18.22 3.08 -12.37
N ALA A 79 -18.46 3.24 -13.68
CA ALA A 79 -19.65 3.90 -14.17
C ALA A 79 -20.92 3.17 -13.70
N ASP A 80 -20.95 1.85 -13.79
CA ASP A 80 -22.06 1.02 -13.32
C ASP A 80 -22.21 1.12 -11.78
N SER A 81 -21.09 1.07 -11.04
CA SER A 81 -21.05 1.24 -9.59
C SER A 81 -21.48 2.63 -9.14
N SER A 82 -21.15 3.69 -9.89
CA SER A 82 -21.55 5.06 -9.59
C SER A 82 -23.06 5.26 -9.60
N ILE A 83 -23.78 4.43 -10.34
CA ILE A 83 -25.26 4.39 -10.38
C ILE A 83 -25.78 3.55 -9.21
N ALA A 84 -25.16 2.41 -8.94
CA ALA A 84 -25.49 1.56 -7.78
C ALA A 84 -25.14 2.23 -6.43
N ASP A 85 -24.04 2.99 -6.38
CA ASP A 85 -23.56 3.73 -5.20
C ASP A 85 -24.45 4.96 -4.83
N ARG A 86 -25.57 5.18 -5.55
CA ARG A 86 -26.63 6.14 -5.20
C ARG A 86 -27.59 5.61 -4.12
N GLY A 87 -27.48 4.33 -3.76
CA GLY A 87 -28.16 3.74 -2.59
C GLY A 87 -27.65 4.31 -1.26
N GLU A 88 -28.31 3.99 -0.14
CA GLU A 88 -27.90 4.46 1.20
C GLU A 88 -26.69 3.70 1.75
N GLU A 89 -26.40 2.50 1.25
CA GLU A 89 -25.33 1.61 1.73
C GLU A 89 -24.21 1.41 0.68
N PRO A 90 -22.94 1.25 1.12
CA PRO A 90 -21.84 0.91 0.24
C PRO A 90 -21.97 -0.54 -0.24
N VAL A 91 -21.88 -0.77 -1.56
CA VAL A 91 -22.03 -2.09 -2.19
C VAL A 91 -20.93 -2.37 -3.20
N GLY A 92 -20.61 -3.66 -3.43
CA GLY A 92 -19.65 -4.12 -4.42
C GLY A 92 -18.20 -4.22 -3.90
N VAL A 93 -17.22 -4.31 -4.79
CA VAL A 93 -15.81 -4.52 -4.45
C VAL A 93 -15.12 -3.18 -4.24
N LEU A 94 -14.40 -3.03 -3.12
CA LEU A 94 -13.49 -1.92 -2.83
C LEU A 94 -12.05 -2.43 -2.86
N ARG A 95 -11.28 -1.97 -3.85
CA ARG A 95 -9.87 -2.35 -4.01
C ARG A 95 -8.96 -1.38 -3.27
N LEU A 96 -8.19 -1.92 -2.33
CA LEU A 96 -7.37 -1.15 -1.39
C LEU A 96 -5.88 -1.49 -1.54
N SER A 97 -5.03 -0.48 -1.42
CA SER A 97 -3.60 -0.67 -1.18
C SER A 97 -3.21 -0.07 0.16
N LEU A 98 -2.66 -0.89 1.06
CA LEU A 98 -2.28 -0.49 2.42
C LEU A 98 -0.79 -0.77 2.64
N PRO A 99 -0.07 0.05 3.46
CA PRO A 99 1.27 -0.30 3.89
C PRO A 99 1.25 -1.62 4.68
N VAL A 100 2.23 -2.49 4.44
CA VAL A 100 2.23 -3.87 4.93
C VAL A 100 1.94 -3.96 6.42
N GLU A 101 2.76 -3.35 7.25
CA GLU A 101 2.62 -3.47 8.70
C GLU A 101 1.44 -2.66 9.25
N PHE A 102 1.11 -1.54 8.65
CA PHE A 102 -0.05 -0.75 9.04
C PHE A 102 -1.36 -1.51 8.76
N GLY A 103 -1.47 -2.10 7.57
CA GLY A 103 -2.60 -2.94 7.21
C GLY A 103 -2.77 -4.13 8.16
N ARG A 104 -1.67 -4.84 8.47
CA ARG A 104 -1.69 -6.03 9.33
C ARG A 104 -1.99 -5.72 10.80
N ARG A 105 -1.37 -4.67 11.36
CA ARG A 105 -1.39 -4.40 12.82
C ARG A 105 -2.45 -3.41 13.25
N VAL A 106 -2.78 -2.45 12.39
CA VAL A 106 -3.72 -1.37 12.74
C VAL A 106 -5.09 -1.60 12.11
N ILE A 107 -5.15 -2.00 10.83
CA ILE A 107 -6.42 -2.12 10.10
C ILE A 107 -7.05 -3.51 10.31
N ALA A 108 -6.32 -4.58 10.03
CA ALA A 108 -6.87 -5.95 9.98
C ALA A 108 -7.59 -6.40 11.27
N PRO A 109 -7.10 -6.09 12.50
CA PRO A 109 -7.80 -6.49 13.73
C PRO A 109 -9.21 -5.90 13.87
N HIS A 110 -9.50 -4.81 13.16
CA HIS A 110 -10.76 -4.05 13.27
C HIS A 110 -11.69 -4.23 12.06
N LEU A 111 -11.32 -5.04 11.05
CA LEU A 111 -12.14 -5.26 9.85
C LEU A 111 -13.42 -6.06 10.13
N GLY A 112 -13.42 -6.94 11.14
CA GLY A 112 -14.59 -7.77 11.44
C GLY A 112 -15.87 -6.96 11.66
N PRO A 113 -15.89 -6.01 12.61
CA PRO A 113 -17.04 -5.12 12.83
C PRO A 113 -17.42 -4.28 11.61
N PHE A 114 -16.44 -3.78 10.86
CA PHE A 114 -16.66 -3.01 9.64
C PHE A 114 -17.39 -3.83 8.56
N LEU A 115 -16.92 -5.05 8.29
CA LEU A 115 -17.55 -5.95 7.33
C LEU A 115 -18.95 -6.39 7.77
N ALA A 116 -19.16 -6.58 9.06
CA ALA A 116 -20.49 -6.89 9.60
C ALA A 116 -21.48 -5.72 9.42
N GLN A 117 -21.00 -4.48 9.49
CA GLN A 117 -21.79 -3.28 9.24
C GLN A 117 -22.12 -3.07 7.76
N HIS A 118 -21.27 -3.57 6.86
CA HIS A 118 -21.40 -3.40 5.41
C HIS A 118 -21.41 -4.76 4.68
N PRO A 119 -22.47 -5.58 4.84
CA PRO A 119 -22.50 -6.96 4.33
C PRO A 119 -22.52 -7.08 2.80
N ALA A 120 -22.86 -6.00 2.09
CA ALA A 120 -22.84 -5.94 0.63
C ALA A 120 -21.50 -5.41 0.05
N LEU A 121 -20.52 -5.13 0.92
CA LEU A 121 -19.19 -4.65 0.54
C LEU A 121 -18.18 -5.80 0.59
N GLU A 122 -17.45 -5.98 -0.49
CA GLU A 122 -16.28 -6.87 -0.55
C GLU A 122 -15.00 -6.03 -0.53
N LEU A 123 -14.03 -6.38 0.30
CA LEU A 123 -12.72 -5.73 0.33
C LEU A 123 -11.69 -6.61 -0.38
N ASP A 124 -11.04 -6.04 -1.40
CA ASP A 124 -9.88 -6.62 -2.07
C ASP A 124 -8.64 -5.81 -1.65
N ILE A 125 -7.79 -6.37 -0.79
CA ILE A 125 -6.72 -5.64 -0.10
C ILE A 125 -5.35 -6.15 -0.53
N ASP A 126 -4.58 -5.28 -1.12
CA ASP A 126 -3.15 -5.49 -1.38
C ASP A 126 -2.30 -4.80 -0.31
N LEU A 127 -1.33 -5.52 0.25
CA LEU A 127 -0.37 -4.97 1.20
C LEU A 127 0.93 -4.63 0.48
N SER A 128 1.23 -3.34 0.35
CA SER A 128 2.40 -2.86 -0.37
C SER A 128 2.96 -1.55 0.21
N ASP A 129 4.27 -1.52 0.43
CA ASP A 129 5.00 -0.30 0.81
C ASP A 129 5.48 0.51 -0.41
N ARG A 130 5.12 0.11 -1.63
CA ARG A 130 5.45 0.81 -2.88
C ARG A 130 4.47 1.95 -3.14
N LEU A 131 4.98 3.06 -3.68
CA LEU A 131 4.16 4.25 -3.99
C LEU A 131 3.62 4.23 -5.44
N ASP A 132 4.15 3.37 -6.30
CA ASP A 132 3.99 3.45 -7.75
C ASP A 132 2.63 2.90 -8.27
N ASP A 133 1.84 2.25 -7.41
CA ASP A 133 0.68 1.46 -7.86
C ASP A 133 -0.64 2.28 -7.93
N LEU A 134 -0.64 3.57 -7.60
CA LEU A 134 -1.88 4.37 -7.51
C LEU A 134 -2.39 4.90 -8.85
N LEU A 135 -1.49 5.13 -9.81
CA LEU A 135 -1.83 5.72 -11.11
C LEU A 135 -2.31 4.68 -12.12
N ASP A 136 -2.08 3.40 -11.84
CA ASP A 136 -2.43 2.31 -12.77
C ASP A 136 -3.93 1.95 -12.72
N GLY A 137 -4.74 2.67 -11.91
CA GLY A 137 -6.19 2.42 -11.78
C GLY A 137 -6.55 1.10 -11.11
N ARG A 138 -5.58 0.41 -10.48
CA ARG A 138 -5.81 -0.90 -9.83
C ARG A 138 -6.55 -0.79 -8.50
N TYR A 139 -6.46 0.36 -7.83
CA TYR A 139 -7.02 0.56 -6.49
C TYR A 139 -7.97 1.75 -6.47
N ASP A 140 -9.10 1.57 -5.81
CA ASP A 140 -10.07 2.64 -5.56
C ASP A 140 -9.55 3.62 -4.50
N LEU A 141 -8.79 3.10 -3.53
CA LEU A 141 -8.24 3.85 -2.40
C LEU A 141 -6.90 3.27 -1.95
N SER A 142 -5.98 4.14 -1.60
CA SER A 142 -4.70 3.77 -1.02
C SER A 142 -4.44 4.52 0.28
N ILE A 143 -4.00 3.82 1.31
CA ILE A 143 -3.49 4.46 2.52
C ILE A 143 -1.96 4.55 2.43
N ARG A 144 -1.41 5.72 2.77
CA ARG A 144 0.04 5.93 2.77
C ARG A 144 0.49 6.71 3.99
N LEU A 145 1.69 6.38 4.48
CA LEU A 145 2.30 6.98 5.67
C LEU A 145 3.39 7.99 5.26
N GLY A 146 3.40 9.16 5.90
CA GLY A 146 4.33 10.24 5.61
C GLY A 146 3.84 11.16 4.50
N ASP A 147 4.76 11.89 3.87
CA ASP A 147 4.41 12.78 2.76
C ASP A 147 4.02 11.95 1.54
N PRO A 148 2.79 12.10 1.04
CA PRO A 148 2.45 11.56 -0.26
C PRO A 148 3.33 12.23 -1.31
N SER A 149 3.76 11.46 -2.31
CA SER A 149 4.44 12.05 -3.46
C SER A 149 3.53 13.10 -4.09
N PRO A 150 4.04 14.31 -4.39
CA PRO A 150 3.23 15.34 -5.03
C PRO A 150 2.73 14.78 -6.37
N ASN A 151 1.44 14.55 -6.46
CA ASN A 151 0.77 14.20 -7.69
C ASN A 151 -0.57 14.92 -7.71
N ASP A 152 -0.67 15.93 -8.58
CA ASP A 152 -1.85 16.76 -8.73
C ASP A 152 -3.06 15.99 -9.27
N GLU A 153 -2.85 14.77 -9.75
CA GLU A 153 -3.92 13.91 -10.26
C GLU A 153 -4.68 13.17 -9.15
N LEU A 154 -4.13 13.11 -7.92
CA LEU A 154 -4.71 12.39 -6.80
C LEU A 154 -5.32 13.33 -5.76
N VAL A 155 -6.44 12.92 -5.20
CA VAL A 155 -6.98 13.50 -3.97
C VAL A 155 -6.18 12.94 -2.80
N CYS A 156 -5.66 13.82 -1.96
CA CYS A 156 -5.01 13.47 -0.71
C CYS A 156 -5.85 13.95 0.47
N ARG A 157 -6.43 13.01 1.25
CA ARG A 157 -7.14 13.31 2.50
C ARG A 157 -6.32 12.79 3.68
N ARG A 158 -5.96 13.70 4.59
CA ARG A 158 -5.25 13.30 5.81
C ARG A 158 -6.23 12.69 6.81
N LEU A 159 -5.98 11.44 7.19
CA LEU A 159 -6.79 10.67 8.15
C LEU A 159 -6.33 10.85 9.60
N GLY A 160 -5.02 11.05 9.79
CA GLY A 160 -4.46 11.14 11.13
C GLY A 160 -2.96 11.42 11.14
N ARG A 161 -2.37 11.22 12.32
CA ARG A 161 -0.92 11.33 12.54
C ARG A 161 -0.46 10.19 13.42
N PHE A 162 0.84 9.87 13.34
CA PHE A 162 1.54 8.95 14.22
C PHE A 162 2.83 9.60 14.72
N GLN A 163 3.47 9.00 15.70
CA GLN A 163 4.80 9.42 16.15
C GLN A 163 5.85 8.42 15.67
N ARG A 164 7.09 8.87 15.62
CA ARG A 164 8.23 7.95 15.47
C ARG A 164 9.05 7.98 16.74
N TRP A 165 9.35 6.80 17.23
CA TRP A 165 10.17 6.61 18.42
C TRP A 165 11.52 6.03 18.04
N LEU A 166 12.56 6.53 18.67
CA LEU A 166 13.85 5.87 18.70
C LEU A 166 13.77 4.77 19.74
N VAL A 167 14.03 3.54 19.33
CA VAL A 167 13.90 2.36 20.19
C VAL A 167 15.11 1.45 20.06
N ALA A 168 15.49 0.81 21.17
CA ALA A 168 16.49 -0.24 21.21
C ALA A 168 16.10 -1.28 22.27
N SER A 169 16.60 -2.50 22.16
CA SER A 169 16.39 -3.49 23.24
C SER A 169 17.25 -3.17 24.48
N PRO A 170 16.79 -3.56 25.68
CA PRO A 170 17.58 -3.46 26.89
C PRO A 170 18.96 -4.12 26.76
N ALA A 171 19.02 -5.27 26.08
CA ALA A 171 20.26 -6.00 25.85
C ALA A 171 21.29 -5.20 25.02
N TYR A 172 20.80 -4.43 24.03
CA TYR A 172 21.69 -3.54 23.26
C TYR A 172 22.24 -2.40 24.11
N LEU A 173 21.44 -1.84 24.98
CA LEU A 173 21.80 -0.69 25.81
C LEU A 173 22.67 -1.07 27.02
N ALA A 174 22.46 -2.23 27.63
CA ALA A 174 23.13 -2.67 28.84
C ALA A 174 24.68 -2.78 28.73
N GLY A 175 25.20 -2.97 27.54
CA GLY A 175 26.65 -3.05 27.29
C GLY A 175 27.29 -1.72 26.87
N ARG A 176 26.62 -0.57 27.09
CA ARG A 176 27.04 0.74 26.59
C ARG A 176 26.84 1.81 27.67
N GLU A 177 27.57 2.91 27.52
CA GLU A 177 27.33 4.10 28.35
C GLU A 177 25.91 4.62 28.11
N PRO A 178 25.20 5.09 29.14
CA PRO A 178 23.88 5.67 29.02
C PRO A 178 23.87 6.86 28.06
N LEU A 179 23.00 6.82 27.07
CA LEU A 179 22.83 7.91 26.11
C LEU A 179 22.31 9.18 26.79
N GLN A 180 23.10 10.26 26.74
CA GLN A 180 22.79 11.55 27.34
C GLN A 180 22.34 12.59 26.32
N HIS A 181 22.88 12.52 25.10
CA HIS A 181 22.60 13.49 24.03
C HIS A 181 22.42 12.82 22.67
N PRO A 182 21.47 13.27 21.84
CA PRO A 182 21.18 12.64 20.55
C PRO A 182 22.37 12.55 19.57
N ARG A 183 23.39 13.40 19.67
CA ARG A 183 24.61 13.29 18.85
C ARG A 183 25.34 11.98 19.01
N GLU A 184 25.19 11.33 20.16
CA GLU A 184 25.80 10.02 20.45
C GLU A 184 25.24 8.90 19.56
N LEU A 185 24.08 9.11 18.90
CA LEU A 185 23.57 8.21 17.87
C LEU A 185 24.55 7.98 16.72
N LEU A 186 25.48 8.93 16.49
CA LEU A 186 26.51 8.78 15.46
C LEU A 186 27.52 7.66 15.77
N ASP A 187 27.69 7.33 17.04
CA ASP A 187 28.58 6.27 17.54
C ASP A 187 27.85 4.93 17.75
N HIS A 188 26.55 4.89 17.45
CA HIS A 188 25.70 3.72 17.59
C HIS A 188 25.34 3.06 16.27
N ALA A 189 25.08 1.75 16.31
CA ALA A 189 24.51 1.01 15.21
C ALA A 189 23.04 1.44 15.00
N CYS A 190 22.77 2.23 13.97
CA CYS A 190 21.43 2.68 13.65
C CYS A 190 20.81 1.83 12.53
N LEU A 191 19.63 1.27 12.79
CA LEU A 191 18.86 0.44 11.88
C LEU A 191 17.95 1.36 11.05
N ARG A 192 18.22 1.50 9.76
CA ARG A 192 17.66 2.58 8.94
C ARG A 192 16.59 2.09 7.98
N PHE A 193 15.46 2.80 7.94
CA PHE A 193 14.45 2.58 6.92
C PHE A 193 14.91 3.15 5.57
N ARG A 194 14.69 2.40 4.50
CA ARG A 194 15.09 2.78 3.13
C ARG A 194 13.95 3.51 2.43
N TYR A 195 14.04 4.82 2.33
CA TYR A 195 13.13 5.68 1.56
C TYR A 195 13.66 5.88 0.14
N GLY A 196 13.34 4.95 -0.78
CA GLY A 196 13.87 5.00 -2.15
C GLY A 196 15.39 4.84 -2.21
N GLN A 197 16.05 5.58 -3.10
CA GLN A 197 17.49 5.47 -3.36
C GLN A 197 18.35 6.30 -2.38
N LYS A 198 17.85 7.45 -1.92
CA LYS A 198 18.62 8.39 -1.09
C LYS A 198 18.53 8.03 0.38
N ALA A 199 19.67 8.15 1.09
CA ALA A 199 19.67 8.15 2.55
C ALA A 199 18.94 9.41 3.04
N ARG A 200 18.19 9.27 4.14
CA ARG A 200 17.59 10.42 4.84
C ARG A 200 18.23 10.51 6.23
N PRO A 201 18.79 11.67 6.60
CA PRO A 201 19.28 11.89 7.95
C PRO A 201 18.14 11.79 8.95
N TRP A 202 18.44 11.50 10.20
CA TRP A 202 17.45 11.57 11.27
C TRP A 202 17.42 12.99 11.81
N ARG A 203 16.26 13.59 11.78
CA ARG A 203 16.00 14.89 12.40
C ARG A 203 15.36 14.68 13.76
N LEU A 204 15.96 15.29 14.78
CA LEU A 204 15.47 15.28 16.15
C LEU A 204 15.20 16.71 16.60
N THR A 205 14.05 16.94 17.24
CA THR A 205 13.66 18.26 17.73
C THR A 205 13.16 18.18 19.17
N CYS A 206 13.58 19.10 20.02
CA CYS A 206 13.11 19.26 21.40
C CYS A 206 13.05 20.77 21.72
N GLY A 207 11.86 21.31 21.90
CA GLY A 207 11.67 22.75 22.08
C GLY A 207 12.20 23.56 20.89
N GLN A 208 13.22 24.38 21.12
CA GLN A 208 13.89 25.15 20.05
C GLN A 208 15.11 24.42 19.46
N ASP A 209 15.56 23.35 20.09
CA ASP A 209 16.70 22.58 19.62
C ASP A 209 16.30 21.70 18.42
N SER A 210 17.14 21.70 17.39
CA SER A 210 16.98 20.89 16.19
C SER A 210 18.32 20.35 15.76
N LEU A 211 18.38 19.03 15.58
CA LEU A 211 19.57 18.32 15.14
C LEU A 211 19.23 17.51 13.89
N GLU A 212 20.13 17.50 12.94
CA GLU A 212 20.07 16.61 11.78
C GLU A 212 21.31 15.72 11.79
N LEU A 213 21.09 14.40 11.88
CA LEU A 213 22.14 13.42 12.11
C LEU A 213 22.20 12.42 10.97
N ASP A 214 23.36 12.32 10.34
CA ASP A 214 23.60 11.36 9.27
C ASP A 214 24.06 10.02 9.89
N VAL A 215 23.12 9.34 10.50
CA VAL A 215 23.37 8.09 11.25
C VAL A 215 23.76 6.94 10.33
N SER A 216 24.57 6.04 10.84
CA SER A 216 25.06 4.86 10.12
C SER A 216 24.76 3.57 10.87
N GLY A 217 24.90 2.43 10.19
CA GLY A 217 24.72 1.13 10.86
C GLY A 217 24.58 -0.03 9.86
N PRO A 218 24.54 -1.26 10.37
CA PRO A 218 24.72 -2.47 9.57
C PRO A 218 23.53 -2.84 8.71
N LEU A 219 22.31 -2.29 9.02
CA LEU A 219 21.09 -2.69 8.33
C LEU A 219 20.33 -1.49 7.76
N ARG A 220 19.89 -1.66 6.50
CA ARG A 220 18.89 -0.84 5.83
C ARG A 220 17.81 -1.74 5.24
N SER A 221 16.55 -1.48 5.54
CA SER A 221 15.43 -2.25 5.00
C SER A 221 14.29 -1.33 4.56
N ALA A 222 13.54 -1.73 3.56
CA ALA A 222 12.29 -1.11 3.15
C ALA A 222 11.09 -1.65 3.94
N ASN A 223 11.29 -2.65 4.81
CA ASN A 223 10.26 -3.18 5.68
C ASN A 223 10.56 -2.77 7.14
N ALA A 224 9.59 -2.14 7.79
CA ALA A 224 9.75 -1.61 9.14
C ALA A 224 9.79 -2.72 10.20
N ASP A 225 9.08 -3.83 9.99
CA ASP A 225 9.07 -4.95 10.94
C ASP A 225 10.41 -5.69 10.95
N MET A 226 11.09 -5.78 9.81
CA MET A 226 12.48 -6.27 9.77
C MET A 226 13.41 -5.46 10.68
N LEU A 227 13.26 -4.12 10.69
CA LEU A 227 14.05 -3.26 11.58
C LEU A 227 13.65 -3.44 13.05
N ARG A 228 12.34 -3.62 13.31
CA ARG A 228 11.82 -3.89 14.65
C ARG A 228 12.39 -5.20 15.22
N GLU A 229 12.28 -6.30 14.47
CA GLU A 229 12.82 -7.61 14.88
C GLU A 229 14.34 -7.55 15.11
N THR A 230 15.06 -6.82 14.25
CA THR A 230 16.51 -6.64 14.41
C THR A 230 16.86 -5.80 15.67
N ALA A 231 16.04 -4.80 16.01
CA ALA A 231 16.21 -4.03 17.23
C ALA A 231 15.91 -4.89 18.48
N LEU A 232 14.86 -5.71 18.45
CA LEU A 232 14.53 -6.68 19.49
C LEU A 232 15.67 -7.69 19.72
N ALA A 233 16.32 -8.12 18.62
CA ALA A 233 17.49 -9.00 18.69
C ALA A 233 18.79 -8.32 19.19
N GLY A 234 18.74 -7.06 19.61
CA GLY A 234 19.89 -6.38 20.22
C GLY A 234 20.91 -5.85 19.22
N SER A 235 20.54 -5.59 17.96
CA SER A 235 21.49 -5.22 16.92
C SER A 235 21.64 -3.71 16.70
N GLY A 236 20.87 -2.86 17.40
CA GLY A 236 20.98 -1.42 17.22
C GLY A 236 19.76 -0.62 17.66
N ILE A 237 19.80 0.68 17.34
CA ILE A 237 18.73 1.65 17.57
C ILE A 237 17.94 1.82 16.26
N ALA A 238 16.61 1.75 16.33
CA ALA A 238 15.73 1.95 15.19
C ALA A 238 14.81 3.15 15.39
N LEU A 239 14.53 3.89 14.29
CA LEU A 239 13.51 4.92 14.24
C LEU A 239 12.25 4.33 13.60
N LEU A 240 11.24 4.04 14.42
CA LEU A 240 10.04 3.31 14.02
C LEU A 240 8.75 4.02 14.44
N ALA A 241 7.66 3.73 13.75
CA ALA A 241 6.35 4.25 14.12
C ALA A 241 5.92 3.71 15.50
N ASP A 242 5.31 4.56 16.29
CA ASP A 242 4.85 4.24 17.66
C ASP A 242 3.85 3.08 17.67
N TRP A 243 2.88 3.06 16.75
CA TRP A 243 1.91 1.97 16.63
C TRP A 243 2.56 0.60 16.31
N LEU A 244 3.76 0.58 15.72
CA LEU A 244 4.50 -0.66 15.41
C LEU A 244 5.23 -1.24 16.62
N VAL A 245 5.70 -0.37 17.53
CA VAL A 245 6.60 -0.77 18.62
C VAL A 245 6.02 -0.54 20.03
N ARG A 246 4.82 0.04 20.13
CA ARG A 246 4.17 0.37 21.41
C ARG A 246 4.07 -0.83 22.35
N GLU A 247 3.60 -1.98 21.82
CA GLU A 247 3.47 -3.21 22.62
C GLU A 247 4.83 -3.71 23.14
N ASP A 248 5.89 -3.59 22.33
CA ASP A 248 7.22 -4.00 22.75
C ASP A 248 7.80 -3.08 23.82
N VAL A 249 7.50 -1.79 23.73
CA VAL A 249 7.90 -0.81 24.73
C VAL A 249 7.13 -1.04 26.05
N LEU A 250 5.82 -1.27 25.99
CA LEU A 250 5.01 -1.57 27.16
C LEU A 250 5.41 -2.88 27.84
N ALA A 251 5.81 -3.88 27.05
CA ALA A 251 6.30 -5.17 27.53
C ALA A 251 7.77 -5.15 27.98
N GLY A 252 8.46 -4.00 27.88
CA GLY A 252 9.87 -3.87 28.23
C GLY A 252 10.85 -4.57 27.28
N ARG A 253 10.40 -5.07 26.14
CA ARG A 253 11.25 -5.71 25.12
C ARG A 253 12.07 -4.67 24.34
N LEU A 254 11.50 -3.48 24.16
CA LEU A 254 12.18 -2.29 23.65
C LEU A 254 12.09 -1.16 24.66
N GLN A 255 13.07 -0.28 24.65
CA GLN A 255 13.09 0.97 25.42
C GLN A 255 13.17 2.15 24.48
N ARG A 256 12.47 3.24 24.81
CA ARG A 256 12.57 4.50 24.09
C ARG A 256 13.89 5.18 24.43
N VAL A 257 14.58 5.59 23.39
CA VAL A 257 15.80 6.40 23.48
C VAL A 257 15.41 7.84 23.19
N PHE A 258 15.85 8.79 24.01
CA PHE A 258 15.51 10.21 23.91
C PHE A 258 13.98 10.47 23.82
N PRO A 259 13.19 10.06 24.84
CA PRO A 259 11.73 10.12 24.80
C PRO A 259 11.18 11.55 24.65
N ASP A 260 11.93 12.57 25.07
CA ASP A 260 11.56 13.98 24.98
C ASP A 260 11.82 14.60 23.61
N TRP A 261 12.53 13.87 22.75
CA TRP A 261 12.83 14.31 21.39
C TRP A 261 11.83 13.74 20.37
N GLN A 262 11.29 14.61 19.55
CA GLN A 262 10.55 14.18 18.36
C GLN A 262 11.54 13.83 17.26
N ALA A 263 11.37 12.67 16.65
CA ALA A 263 12.27 12.18 15.62
C ALA A 263 11.55 11.92 14.29
N SER A 264 12.22 12.24 13.17
CA SER A 264 11.71 12.00 11.82
C SER A 264 12.85 11.70 10.83
N PRO A 265 12.58 11.00 9.73
CA PRO A 265 13.55 10.84 8.65
C PRO A 265 13.57 12.12 7.79
N GLY A 266 14.51 13.02 8.06
CA GLY A 266 14.60 14.33 7.44
C GLY A 266 13.36 15.18 7.71
N MET A 267 12.87 15.88 6.67
CA MET A 267 11.68 16.74 6.73
C MET A 267 10.36 15.96 6.61
N ALA A 268 10.39 14.63 6.57
CA ALA A 268 9.17 13.85 6.40
C ALA A 268 8.18 14.09 7.54
N ASN A 269 6.93 14.32 7.18
CA ASN A 269 5.86 14.42 8.18
C ASN A 269 5.42 13.02 8.67
N ASN A 270 4.59 13.01 9.70
CA ASN A 270 4.05 11.80 10.31
C ASN A 270 2.54 11.66 10.05
N SER A 271 2.08 12.04 8.84
CA SER A 271 0.69 11.93 8.46
C SER A 271 0.33 10.51 8.01
N ILE A 272 -0.93 10.16 8.19
CA ILE A 272 -1.59 9.01 7.60
C ILE A 272 -2.56 9.59 6.57
N ASN A 273 -2.42 9.20 5.32
CA ASN A 273 -3.16 9.81 4.23
C ASN A 273 -3.92 8.75 3.43
N ALA A 274 -5.14 9.10 3.04
CA ALA A 274 -5.93 8.42 2.02
C ALA A 274 -5.66 9.10 0.66
N LEU A 275 -5.34 8.30 -0.34
CA LEU A 275 -5.07 8.75 -1.70
C LEU A 275 -6.03 8.03 -2.64
N TYR A 276 -6.70 8.77 -3.50
CA TYR A 276 -7.65 8.22 -4.48
C TYR A 276 -7.84 9.16 -5.66
N MET A 277 -8.34 8.66 -6.78
CA MET A 277 -8.63 9.48 -7.95
C MET A 277 -9.83 10.41 -7.71
N PRO A 278 -9.89 11.61 -8.32
CA PRO A 278 -10.96 12.59 -8.12
C PRO A 278 -12.37 12.05 -8.42
N ASN A 279 -12.51 11.11 -9.33
CA ASN A 279 -13.77 10.43 -9.68
C ASN A 279 -14.35 9.59 -8.52
N HIS A 280 -13.50 9.13 -7.58
CA HIS A 280 -13.93 8.40 -6.38
C HIS A 280 -14.40 9.30 -5.21
N ARG A 281 -14.38 10.64 -5.36
CA ARG A 281 -14.82 11.56 -4.28
C ARG A 281 -16.24 11.30 -3.78
N GLY A 282 -17.13 10.90 -4.67
CA GLY A 282 -18.53 10.58 -4.36
C GLY A 282 -18.78 9.12 -4.02
N SER A 283 -17.77 8.25 -4.11
CA SER A 283 -17.92 6.83 -3.86
C SER A 283 -18.21 6.54 -2.40
N ARG A 284 -19.35 5.90 -2.11
CA ARG A 284 -19.74 5.52 -0.75
C ARG A 284 -18.80 4.45 -0.18
N ARG A 285 -18.32 3.52 -1.00
CA ARG A 285 -17.36 2.50 -0.59
C ARG A 285 -16.07 3.12 -0.10
N VAL A 286 -15.52 4.07 -0.86
CA VAL A 286 -14.29 4.79 -0.50
C VAL A 286 -14.52 5.62 0.77
N ASN A 287 -15.62 6.36 0.85
CA ASN A 287 -15.93 7.19 2.02
C ASN A 287 -16.16 6.34 3.27
N ALA A 288 -16.90 5.23 3.19
CA ALA A 288 -17.12 4.34 4.33
C ALA A 288 -15.80 3.79 4.90
N PHE A 289 -14.85 3.40 4.03
CA PHE A 289 -13.56 2.92 4.51
C PHE A 289 -12.68 4.05 5.06
N ILE A 290 -12.76 5.25 4.49
CA ILE A 290 -12.08 6.45 5.02
C ILE A 290 -12.60 6.78 6.42
N ASP A 291 -13.92 6.83 6.60
CA ASP A 291 -14.57 7.12 7.89
C ASP A 291 -14.23 6.04 8.93
N PHE A 292 -14.20 4.77 8.51
CA PHE A 292 -13.71 3.68 9.36
C PHE A 292 -12.26 3.93 9.83
N CYS A 293 -11.36 4.29 8.93
CA CYS A 293 -9.98 4.59 9.28
C CYS A 293 -9.85 5.80 10.20
N GLU A 294 -10.61 6.88 9.95
CA GLU A 294 -10.61 8.07 10.82
C GLU A 294 -11.09 7.73 12.22
N ASN A 295 -12.20 7.01 12.35
CA ASN A 295 -12.74 6.57 13.64
C ASN A 295 -11.74 5.67 14.40
N LEU A 296 -11.09 4.75 13.70
CA LEU A 296 -10.06 3.88 14.28
C LEU A 296 -8.88 4.69 14.83
N LEU A 297 -8.42 5.71 14.09
CA LEU A 297 -7.27 6.53 14.46
C LEU A 297 -7.60 7.54 15.58
N ILE A 298 -8.86 7.91 15.77
CA ILE A 298 -9.31 8.78 16.86
C ILE A 298 -9.43 8.00 18.17
N HIS A 299 -9.92 6.76 18.13
CA HIS A 299 -10.29 6.00 19.33
C HIS A 299 -9.30 4.88 19.66
N GLY A 300 -8.37 4.54 18.78
CA GLY A 300 -7.42 3.44 18.92
C GLY A 300 -6.05 3.80 19.48
N HIS A 301 -5.89 5.03 20.01
CA HIS A 301 -4.59 5.50 20.55
C HIS A 301 -4.69 5.93 21.98
#